data_4eff6259e1f0e2a11c3bc041a71b9782
#
_entry.id   4eff6259e1f0e2a11c3bc041a71b9782
#
_cell.length_a   1.000
_cell.length_b   1.000
_cell.length_c   1.000
_cell.angle_alpha   90.00
_cell.angle_beta   90.00
_cell.angle_gamma   90.00
#
_symmetry.space_group_name_H-M   'P 1'
#
loop_
_entity.id
_entity.type
_entity.pdbx_description
1 polymer ?
#
loop_
_entity_poly.entity_id
_entity_poly.type
_entity_poly.pdbx_seq_one_letter_code
_entity_poly.pdbx_strand_id
1 'polypeptide(L)'
;MRRILSISILLMLAGVLFSQQKYNVRAPYDPATQKVADEMQGEVIKFTLSDSQIYPGTEREILVYVPQQYDGTKPACLLVCMDGILYDATTVMDNLIASGEMPVTVGVFVNPGVVYDEEGEVVRYNRCKEFDSTDDNFATFLENEVLTKVEGMQTESGKTIHISADANDRAITGASSGGIAAFSVAWNRPDLFSRVYTTVGTFVAMRGGHEYPAIVRKTEPKPLRIYMQDGWYDVWNPIFGEWFEYNLLMESAFNFAGYEVFHKWDRGNHSIKYGTLAFPDAMRWLWKGYPAKVQKGWSNNGMLQEILLEGEEWQEVKVPAGVSDLFAGLDSIAVFAAGANIYKVSADGKVVQMGVLKHGERLLGERLTVRGSSLYKDGVKVADGLVGLQAVQALADGQYVALCGENIKSKGNVWVVNTGCRALAVAPDYRFCVTGEEKTLHLISTVIDKSGRMLYSEAYYHLHDLSNGVQHPSGNMAFDTKGNLYVATEMGVQVADHNGRVRAILSLPAGVVDALAFSGNYLYVRCGEKMFVRKMKAEGHLPQNGAIRYKSQGQG
;
A
#
# COMPACT_ATOMS: atom_id res chain seq x y z
N MET A 1 -38.62 13.67 -48.46
CA MET A 1 -38.57 14.11 -47.04
C MET A 1 -39.56 13.39 -46.11
N ARG A 2 -40.85 13.24 -46.40
CA ARG A 2 -41.84 12.57 -45.52
C ARG A 2 -41.53 11.07 -45.23
N ARG A 3 -40.96 10.30 -46.16
CA ARG A 3 -40.61 8.86 -45.93
C ARG A 3 -39.38 8.67 -45.08
N ILE A 4 -38.42 9.58 -45.08
CA ILE A 4 -37.20 9.53 -44.26
C ILE A 4 -37.55 9.87 -42.80
N LEU A 5 -38.48 10.84 -42.60
CA LEU A 5 -38.92 11.21 -41.26
C LEU A 5 -39.69 10.07 -40.55
N SER A 6 -40.49 9.30 -41.33
CA SER A 6 -41.27 8.15 -40.80
C SER A 6 -40.35 7.00 -40.38
N ILE A 7 -39.25 6.74 -41.07
CA ILE A 7 -38.28 5.69 -40.72
C ILE A 7 -37.46 6.09 -39.47
N SER A 8 -37.09 7.38 -39.35
CA SER A 8 -36.37 7.87 -38.18
C SER A 8 -37.21 7.81 -36.90
N ILE A 9 -38.50 8.12 -36.99
CA ILE A 9 -39.44 8.01 -35.86
C ILE A 9 -39.69 6.56 -35.50
N LEU A 10 -39.76 5.64 -36.47
CA LEU A 10 -39.94 4.20 -36.21
C LEU A 10 -38.69 3.59 -35.54
N LEU A 11 -37.45 4.03 -35.89
CA LEU A 11 -36.22 3.63 -35.27
C LEU A 11 -36.07 4.20 -33.85
N MET A 12 -36.52 5.44 -33.58
CA MET A 12 -36.54 5.99 -32.23
C MET A 12 -37.58 5.25 -31.33
N LEU A 13 -38.77 4.94 -31.87
CA LEU A 13 -39.78 4.17 -31.14
C LEU A 13 -39.34 2.72 -30.88
N ALA A 14 -38.63 2.07 -31.80
CA ALA A 14 -38.03 0.77 -31.57
C ALA A 14 -36.92 0.83 -30.50
N GLY A 15 -36.09 1.87 -30.50
CA GLY A 15 -35.08 2.11 -29.45
C GLY A 15 -35.67 2.28 -28.05
N VAL A 16 -36.78 3.02 -27.96
CA VAL A 16 -37.51 3.24 -26.68
C VAL A 16 -38.23 1.96 -26.22
N LEU A 17 -38.75 1.15 -27.14
CA LEU A 17 -39.39 -0.13 -26.81
C LEU A 17 -38.37 -1.19 -26.34
N PHE A 18 -37.15 -1.17 -26.87
CA PHE A 18 -36.06 -2.02 -26.39
C PHE A 18 -35.54 -1.61 -25.00
N SER A 19 -35.65 -0.31 -24.62
CA SER A 19 -35.23 0.16 -23.31
C SER A 19 -36.23 -0.18 -22.18
N GLN A 20 -37.45 -0.63 -22.49
CA GLN A 20 -38.47 -0.99 -21.52
C GLN A 20 -38.69 -2.51 -21.33
N GLN A 21 -37.89 -3.35 -21.96
CA GLN A 21 -37.88 -4.75 -21.55
C GLN A 21 -37.32 -4.82 -20.13
N LYS A 22 -38.21 -4.85 -19.12
CA LYS A 22 -37.88 -5.30 -17.78
C LYS A 22 -37.38 -6.74 -17.90
N TYR A 23 -36.08 -6.90 -18.04
CA TYR A 23 -35.43 -8.18 -17.84
C TYR A 23 -35.58 -8.54 -16.36
N ASN A 24 -36.70 -9.15 -16.01
CA ASN A 24 -36.80 -9.99 -14.83
C ASN A 24 -35.92 -11.22 -15.09
N VAL A 25 -34.62 -11.04 -15.11
CA VAL A 25 -33.70 -12.15 -14.92
C VAL A 25 -33.79 -12.50 -13.45
N ARG A 26 -34.71 -13.41 -13.12
CA ARG A 26 -34.56 -14.22 -11.91
C ARG A 26 -33.28 -15.01 -12.18
N ALA A 27 -32.15 -14.56 -11.63
CA ALA A 27 -31.02 -15.45 -11.49
C ALA A 27 -31.53 -16.75 -10.83
N PRO A 28 -31.13 -17.93 -11.33
CA PRO A 28 -31.50 -19.16 -10.66
C PRO A 28 -31.10 -19.02 -9.19
N TYR A 29 -32.02 -19.34 -8.31
CA TYR A 29 -31.86 -19.19 -6.88
C TYR A 29 -30.77 -20.16 -6.41
N ASP A 30 -29.64 -19.65 -5.89
CA ASP A 30 -28.57 -20.50 -5.39
C ASP A 30 -29.05 -21.26 -4.16
N PRO A 31 -28.94 -22.61 -4.09
CA PRO A 31 -29.36 -23.38 -2.92
C PRO A 31 -28.73 -22.91 -1.62
N ALA A 32 -27.52 -22.33 -1.65
CA ALA A 32 -26.84 -21.82 -0.47
C ALA A 32 -27.53 -20.61 0.17
N THR A 33 -28.50 -19.98 -0.50
CA THR A 33 -29.29 -18.88 0.06
C THR A 33 -30.56 -19.36 0.81
N GLN A 34 -30.81 -20.67 0.84
CA GLN A 34 -31.94 -21.24 1.56
C GLN A 34 -31.62 -21.35 3.06
N LYS A 35 -32.53 -20.86 3.90
CA LYS A 35 -32.38 -21.01 5.35
C LYS A 35 -32.38 -22.48 5.74
N VAL A 36 -31.35 -22.92 6.45
CA VAL A 36 -31.28 -24.27 7.03
C VAL A 36 -32.16 -24.39 8.28
N ALA A 37 -32.41 -25.62 8.74
CA ALA A 37 -33.11 -25.86 10.00
C ALA A 37 -32.35 -25.20 11.17
N ASP A 38 -33.09 -24.80 12.21
CA ASP A 38 -32.51 -24.00 13.32
C ASP A 38 -31.35 -24.72 14.02
N GLU A 39 -31.42 -26.05 14.18
CA GLU A 39 -30.34 -26.87 14.73
C GLU A 39 -29.09 -26.96 13.88
N MET A 40 -29.14 -26.51 12.61
CA MET A 40 -28.02 -26.48 11.70
C MET A 40 -27.43 -25.07 11.51
N GLN A 41 -28.06 -24.06 12.11
CA GLN A 41 -27.59 -22.68 12.03
C GLN A 41 -26.45 -22.44 13.02
N GLY A 42 -25.52 -21.58 12.63
CA GLY A 42 -24.49 -21.06 13.53
C GLY A 42 -25.08 -20.09 14.55
N GLU A 43 -24.29 -19.81 15.56
CA GLU A 43 -24.61 -18.85 16.65
C GLU A 43 -24.12 -17.44 16.28
N VAL A 44 -24.88 -16.41 16.64
CA VAL A 44 -24.48 -15.01 16.50
C VAL A 44 -24.33 -14.37 17.87
N ILE A 45 -23.11 -13.99 18.22
CA ILE A 45 -22.77 -13.27 19.44
C ILE A 45 -22.66 -11.78 19.10
N LYS A 46 -23.14 -10.92 19.98
CA LYS A 46 -23.16 -9.47 19.78
C LYS A 46 -22.44 -8.77 20.93
N PHE A 47 -21.61 -7.77 20.60
CA PHE A 47 -21.05 -6.87 21.59
C PHE A 47 -20.90 -5.44 21.04
N THR A 48 -20.81 -4.48 21.96
CA THR A 48 -20.54 -3.07 21.65
C THR A 48 -19.07 -2.75 21.94
N LEU A 49 -18.42 -2.08 21.01
CA LEU A 49 -17.06 -1.55 21.16
C LEU A 49 -17.12 -0.03 21.25
N SER A 50 -16.75 0.53 22.42
CA SER A 50 -16.80 1.97 22.74
C SER A 50 -15.49 2.52 23.27
N ASP A 51 -14.44 1.70 23.36
CA ASP A 51 -13.14 2.04 23.95
C ASP A 51 -12.01 2.11 22.89
N SER A 52 -12.37 2.37 21.63
CA SER A 52 -11.41 2.44 20.53
C SER A 52 -10.36 3.54 20.75
N GLN A 53 -9.09 3.17 20.59
CA GLN A 53 -7.95 4.09 20.62
C GLN A 53 -7.68 4.68 19.23
N ILE A 54 -7.99 3.94 18.17
CA ILE A 54 -7.78 4.38 16.78
C ILE A 54 -8.90 5.32 16.34
N TYR A 55 -10.13 5.06 16.80
CA TYR A 55 -11.29 5.92 16.55
C TYR A 55 -11.93 6.39 17.87
N PRO A 56 -11.24 7.23 18.65
CA PRO A 56 -11.68 7.61 19.98
C PRO A 56 -13.05 8.29 19.98
N GLY A 57 -13.86 7.97 21.01
CA GLY A 57 -15.20 8.51 21.19
C GLY A 57 -16.28 7.87 20.29
N THR A 58 -15.92 6.85 19.49
CA THR A 58 -16.91 6.11 18.70
C THR A 58 -17.46 4.93 19.47
N GLU A 59 -18.74 4.66 19.26
CA GLU A 59 -19.41 3.43 19.67
C GLU A 59 -19.88 2.69 18.41
N ARG A 60 -19.76 1.35 18.43
CA ARG A 60 -20.24 0.48 17.34
C ARG A 60 -20.64 -0.89 17.84
N GLU A 61 -21.60 -1.47 17.16
CA GLU A 61 -21.99 -2.85 17.34
C GLU A 61 -21.14 -3.76 16.45
N ILE A 62 -20.70 -4.87 17.01
CA ILE A 62 -20.00 -5.95 16.31
C ILE A 62 -20.76 -7.24 16.54
N LEU A 63 -20.99 -8.00 15.46
CA LEU A 63 -21.60 -9.31 15.53
C LEU A 63 -20.56 -10.37 15.12
N VAL A 64 -20.52 -11.46 15.86
CA VAL A 64 -19.62 -12.59 15.61
C VAL A 64 -20.47 -13.82 15.35
N TYR A 65 -20.41 -14.33 14.12
CA TYR A 65 -21.05 -15.57 13.73
C TYR A 65 -20.08 -16.74 13.89
N VAL A 66 -20.53 -17.78 14.59
CA VAL A 66 -19.78 -19.02 14.78
C VAL A 66 -20.56 -20.16 14.16
N PRO A 67 -20.04 -20.83 13.11
CA PRO A 67 -20.79 -21.92 12.47
C PRO A 67 -20.89 -23.12 13.40
N GLN A 68 -21.97 -23.90 13.24
CA GLN A 68 -22.19 -25.09 14.06
C GLN A 68 -21.04 -26.10 13.98
N GLN A 69 -20.38 -26.21 12.83
CA GLN A 69 -19.25 -27.09 12.58
C GLN A 69 -17.97 -26.69 13.32
N TYR A 70 -17.93 -25.48 13.90
CA TYR A 70 -16.80 -25.07 14.72
C TYR A 70 -16.80 -25.80 16.06
N ASP A 71 -15.72 -26.49 16.38
CA ASP A 71 -15.60 -27.32 17.59
C ASP A 71 -14.63 -26.77 18.66
N GLY A 72 -13.96 -25.65 18.36
CA GLY A 72 -12.97 -25.02 19.26
C GLY A 72 -11.60 -25.72 19.32
N THR A 73 -11.40 -26.81 18.57
CA THR A 73 -10.14 -27.57 18.63
C THR A 73 -9.02 -26.98 17.77
N LYS A 74 -9.38 -26.22 16.72
CA LYS A 74 -8.45 -25.57 15.79
C LYS A 74 -8.91 -24.15 15.49
N PRO A 75 -7.98 -23.23 15.20
CA PRO A 75 -8.38 -21.92 14.73
C PRO A 75 -9.24 -22.01 13.46
N ALA A 76 -10.35 -21.27 13.43
CA ALA A 76 -11.21 -21.17 12.26
C ALA A 76 -10.64 -20.20 11.23
N CYS A 77 -11.02 -20.35 9.96
CA CYS A 77 -10.89 -19.27 8.98
C CYS A 77 -11.75 -18.06 9.41
N LEU A 78 -11.50 -16.92 8.80
CA LEU A 78 -12.16 -15.66 9.14
C LEU A 78 -12.79 -15.01 7.91
N LEU A 79 -14.01 -14.51 8.07
CA LEU A 79 -14.64 -13.55 7.14
C LEU A 79 -14.98 -12.28 7.90
N VAL A 80 -14.40 -11.13 7.52
CA VAL A 80 -14.79 -9.81 8.02
C VAL A 80 -15.72 -9.14 7.02
N CYS A 81 -16.85 -8.60 7.48
CA CYS A 81 -17.81 -7.88 6.66
C CYS A 81 -18.13 -6.51 7.26
N MET A 82 -18.03 -5.46 6.49
CA MET A 82 -18.41 -4.10 6.87
C MET A 82 -19.93 -3.91 6.78
N ASP A 83 -20.44 -2.93 7.56
CA ASP A 83 -21.87 -2.57 7.67
C ASP A 83 -22.77 -3.68 8.26
N GLY A 84 -22.23 -4.52 9.14
CA GLY A 84 -22.99 -5.59 9.79
C GLY A 84 -23.18 -6.82 8.90
N ILE A 85 -24.20 -7.63 9.18
CA ILE A 85 -24.49 -8.84 8.41
C ILE A 85 -25.13 -8.45 7.09
N LEU A 86 -24.34 -8.43 6.02
CA LEU A 86 -24.78 -8.25 4.64
C LEU A 86 -24.90 -9.60 3.92
N TYR A 87 -25.49 -9.63 2.72
CA TYR A 87 -25.48 -10.74 1.76
C TYR A 87 -26.18 -12.03 2.22
N ASP A 88 -27.02 -11.98 3.25
CA ASP A 88 -27.52 -13.18 3.94
C ASP A 88 -26.36 -14.10 4.38
N ALA A 89 -25.23 -13.47 4.77
CA ALA A 89 -23.92 -14.13 4.90
C ALA A 89 -23.97 -15.34 5.84
N THR A 90 -24.65 -15.25 7.00
CA THR A 90 -24.73 -16.37 7.95
C THR A 90 -25.39 -17.59 7.32
N THR A 91 -26.51 -17.40 6.62
CA THR A 91 -27.21 -18.50 5.92
C THR A 91 -26.35 -19.11 4.81
N VAL A 92 -25.67 -18.28 4.03
CA VAL A 92 -24.78 -18.76 2.96
C VAL A 92 -23.59 -19.52 3.55
N MET A 93 -23.01 -19.02 4.64
CA MET A 93 -21.91 -19.68 5.34
C MET A 93 -22.34 -21.03 5.93
N ASP A 94 -23.52 -21.12 6.59
CA ASP A 94 -24.08 -22.39 7.07
C ASP A 94 -24.08 -23.44 5.95
N ASN A 95 -24.62 -23.09 4.80
CA ASN A 95 -24.77 -24.01 3.66
C ASN A 95 -23.42 -24.39 3.01
N LEU A 96 -22.55 -23.40 2.75
CA LEU A 96 -21.28 -23.64 2.08
C LEU A 96 -20.27 -24.40 2.96
N ILE A 97 -20.30 -24.16 4.28
CA ILE A 97 -19.48 -24.92 5.22
C ILE A 97 -20.00 -26.35 5.34
N ALA A 98 -21.32 -26.53 5.46
CA ALA A 98 -21.93 -27.86 5.54
C ALA A 98 -21.69 -28.71 4.27
N SER A 99 -21.69 -28.09 3.09
CA SER A 99 -21.39 -28.78 1.81
C SER A 99 -19.88 -28.98 1.55
N GLY A 100 -19.00 -28.39 2.38
CA GLY A 100 -17.55 -28.42 2.17
C GLY A 100 -17.04 -27.54 1.04
N GLU A 101 -17.85 -26.61 0.54
CA GLU A 101 -17.49 -25.64 -0.48
C GLU A 101 -16.74 -24.43 0.10
N MET A 102 -16.81 -24.27 1.42
CA MET A 102 -16.11 -23.26 2.21
C MET A 102 -15.52 -23.91 3.47
N PRO A 103 -14.31 -23.55 3.93
CA PRO A 103 -13.78 -24.05 5.19
C PRO A 103 -14.60 -23.57 6.38
N VAL A 104 -14.42 -24.20 7.54
CA VAL A 104 -15.02 -23.71 8.80
C VAL A 104 -14.53 -22.29 9.06
N THR A 105 -15.42 -21.32 9.00
CA THR A 105 -15.12 -19.89 9.00
C THR A 105 -15.97 -19.15 10.02
N VAL A 106 -15.35 -18.41 10.91
CA VAL A 106 -16.01 -17.45 11.81
C VAL A 106 -16.26 -16.15 11.03
N GLY A 107 -17.47 -15.59 11.14
CA GLY A 107 -17.82 -14.30 10.57
C GLY A 107 -17.72 -13.19 11.62
N VAL A 108 -17.07 -12.07 11.28
CA VAL A 108 -17.02 -10.85 12.11
C VAL A 108 -17.61 -9.70 11.31
N PHE A 109 -18.73 -9.17 11.77
CA PHE A 109 -19.53 -8.17 11.09
C PHE A 109 -19.42 -6.84 11.84
N VAL A 110 -18.80 -5.86 11.19
CA VAL A 110 -18.35 -4.62 11.84
C VAL A 110 -19.19 -3.44 11.35
N ASN A 111 -19.99 -2.86 12.24
CA ASN A 111 -20.66 -1.60 11.95
C ASN A 111 -19.67 -0.42 12.05
N PRO A 112 -19.88 0.67 11.29
CA PRO A 112 -19.07 1.87 11.44
C PRO A 112 -19.31 2.54 12.78
N GLY A 113 -18.33 3.30 13.26
CA GLY A 113 -18.42 4.04 14.50
C GLY A 113 -19.40 5.20 14.43
N VAL A 114 -20.08 5.45 15.54
CA VAL A 114 -20.96 6.60 15.75
C VAL A 114 -20.49 7.34 17.00
N VAL A 115 -20.49 8.66 16.96
CA VAL A 115 -20.19 9.51 18.11
C VAL A 115 -21.51 10.09 18.60
N TYR A 116 -21.76 9.96 19.90
CA TYR A 116 -22.93 10.50 20.58
C TYR A 116 -22.52 11.64 21.52
N ASP A 117 -23.46 12.55 21.83
CA ASP A 117 -23.34 13.52 22.90
C ASP A 117 -23.78 12.95 24.27
N GLU A 118 -23.77 13.82 25.29
CA GLU A 118 -24.17 13.44 26.66
C GLU A 118 -25.67 13.09 26.78
N GLU A 119 -26.49 13.57 25.86
CA GLU A 119 -27.92 13.28 25.76
C GLU A 119 -28.21 11.99 24.98
N GLY A 120 -27.20 11.37 24.36
CA GLY A 120 -27.32 10.17 23.54
C GLY A 120 -27.73 10.43 22.09
N GLU A 121 -27.70 11.69 21.65
CA GLU A 121 -27.98 12.06 20.27
C GLU A 121 -26.74 11.91 19.38
N VAL A 122 -26.96 11.53 18.10
CA VAL A 122 -25.87 11.33 17.15
C VAL A 122 -25.24 12.66 16.76
N VAL A 123 -23.95 12.81 17.06
CA VAL A 123 -23.14 13.97 16.68
C VAL A 123 -22.43 13.73 15.34
N ARG A 124 -21.94 12.50 15.11
CA ARG A 124 -21.15 12.18 13.91
C ARG A 124 -21.21 10.72 13.56
N TYR A 125 -21.47 10.45 12.28
CA TYR A 125 -21.28 9.13 11.67
C TYR A 125 -19.86 9.02 11.09
N ASN A 126 -19.11 8.03 11.53
CA ASN A 126 -17.75 7.85 11.08
C ASN A 126 -17.59 6.99 9.81
N ARG A 127 -18.69 6.46 9.24
CA ARG A 127 -18.64 5.49 8.14
C ARG A 127 -17.69 5.92 6.99
N CYS A 128 -17.87 7.12 6.46
CA CYS A 128 -16.99 7.60 5.38
C CYS A 128 -15.56 7.88 5.86
N LYS A 129 -15.38 8.26 7.14
CA LYS A 129 -14.04 8.46 7.73
C LYS A 129 -13.28 7.15 7.84
N GLU A 130 -13.96 6.08 8.22
CA GLU A 130 -13.35 4.77 8.47
C GLU A 130 -13.23 3.92 7.20
N PHE A 131 -14.28 3.91 6.35
CA PHE A 131 -14.37 2.99 5.24
C PHE A 131 -13.83 3.55 3.92
N ASP A 132 -13.98 4.87 3.66
CA ASP A 132 -13.46 5.47 2.43
C ASP A 132 -12.01 5.92 2.55
N SER A 133 -11.37 5.78 3.73
CA SER A 133 -9.95 6.05 3.91
C SER A 133 -9.10 5.02 3.19
N THR A 134 -8.02 5.49 2.57
CA THR A 134 -7.06 4.66 1.82
C THR A 134 -5.81 4.33 2.65
N ASP A 135 -5.72 4.87 3.88
CA ASP A 135 -4.68 4.56 4.86
C ASP A 135 -4.89 3.17 5.52
N ASP A 136 -3.97 2.77 6.40
CA ASP A 136 -4.01 1.49 7.12
C ASP A 136 -4.69 1.54 8.48
N ASN A 137 -5.27 2.70 8.88
CA ASN A 137 -5.88 2.87 10.20
C ASN A 137 -7.01 1.86 10.45
N PHE A 138 -7.86 1.61 9.43
CA PHE A 138 -8.95 0.66 9.60
C PHE A 138 -8.46 -0.80 9.69
N ALA A 139 -7.40 -1.15 8.99
CA ALA A 139 -6.76 -2.46 9.12
C ALA A 139 -6.16 -2.65 10.53
N THR A 140 -5.47 -1.62 11.04
CA THR A 140 -4.92 -1.60 12.40
C THR A 140 -6.01 -1.68 13.47
N PHE A 141 -7.14 -0.98 13.26
CA PHE A 141 -8.31 -1.07 14.11
C PHE A 141 -8.89 -2.50 14.14
N LEU A 142 -9.05 -3.13 12.98
CA LEU A 142 -9.54 -4.51 12.92
C LEU A 142 -8.60 -5.45 13.68
N GLU A 143 -7.30 -5.39 13.43
CA GLU A 143 -6.31 -6.28 14.05
C GLU A 143 -6.24 -6.09 15.57
N ASN A 144 -6.02 -4.84 16.01
CA ASN A 144 -5.65 -4.58 17.40
C ASN A 144 -6.85 -4.45 18.34
N GLU A 145 -8.01 -4.06 17.84
CA GLU A 145 -9.16 -3.78 18.69
C GLU A 145 -10.30 -4.76 18.48
N VAL A 146 -10.66 -5.09 17.22
CA VAL A 146 -11.79 -5.96 16.95
C VAL A 146 -11.41 -7.44 17.10
N LEU A 147 -10.41 -7.90 16.33
CA LEU A 147 -10.04 -9.32 16.30
C LEU A 147 -9.41 -9.76 17.62
N THR A 148 -8.71 -8.88 18.32
CA THR A 148 -8.20 -9.15 19.69
C THR A 148 -9.32 -9.41 20.68
N LYS A 149 -10.48 -8.72 20.55
CA LYS A 149 -11.65 -8.97 21.41
C LYS A 149 -12.39 -10.25 21.03
N VAL A 150 -12.41 -10.60 19.73
CA VAL A 150 -13.05 -11.84 19.25
C VAL A 150 -12.26 -13.07 19.65
N GLU A 151 -10.92 -12.99 19.63
CA GLU A 151 -10.05 -14.07 20.06
C GLU A 151 -10.28 -14.37 21.55
N GLY A 152 -10.62 -15.59 21.86
CA GLY A 152 -10.90 -16.04 23.24
C GLY A 152 -12.34 -15.81 23.73
N MET A 153 -13.23 -15.19 22.92
CA MET A 153 -14.66 -15.15 23.24
C MET A 153 -15.23 -16.57 23.33
N GLN A 154 -16.32 -16.70 24.08
CA GLN A 154 -16.98 -17.99 24.23
C GLN A 154 -18.37 -17.96 23.59
N THR A 155 -18.73 -19.07 22.95
CA THR A 155 -20.07 -19.33 22.46
C THR A 155 -21.00 -19.65 23.64
N GLU A 156 -22.33 -19.62 23.43
CA GLU A 156 -23.32 -20.05 24.43
C GLU A 156 -23.07 -21.50 24.86
N SER A 157 -22.58 -22.35 23.95
CA SER A 157 -22.22 -23.75 24.26
C SER A 157 -20.88 -23.89 24.99
N GLY A 158 -20.18 -22.79 25.31
CA GLY A 158 -18.88 -22.76 26.04
C GLY A 158 -17.67 -23.09 25.20
N LYS A 159 -17.74 -23.08 23.85
CA LYS A 159 -16.58 -23.24 22.97
C LYS A 159 -15.81 -21.91 22.92
N THR A 160 -14.51 -21.97 23.09
CA THR A 160 -13.64 -20.79 22.93
C THR A 160 -13.38 -20.52 21.45
N ILE A 161 -13.55 -19.28 21.02
CA ILE A 161 -13.31 -18.86 19.64
C ILE A 161 -11.82 -18.61 19.44
N HIS A 162 -11.23 -19.32 18.50
CA HIS A 162 -9.88 -19.10 17.99
C HIS A 162 -9.93 -18.87 16.49
N ILE A 163 -9.33 -17.77 16.02
CA ILE A 163 -9.28 -17.39 14.60
C ILE A 163 -7.85 -17.52 14.08
N SER A 164 -7.70 -18.05 12.87
CA SER A 164 -6.39 -18.18 12.24
C SER A 164 -5.74 -16.81 12.03
N ALA A 165 -4.45 -16.71 12.33
CA ALA A 165 -3.65 -15.50 12.05
C ALA A 165 -3.05 -15.50 10.64
N ASP A 166 -3.12 -16.60 9.87
CA ASP A 166 -2.62 -16.66 8.48
C ASP A 166 -3.55 -15.89 7.54
N ALA A 167 -3.03 -14.93 6.81
CA ALA A 167 -3.78 -14.18 5.80
C ALA A 167 -4.47 -15.08 4.77
N ASN A 168 -3.90 -16.26 4.48
CA ASN A 168 -4.51 -17.24 3.58
C ASN A 168 -5.82 -17.81 4.09
N ASP A 169 -6.08 -17.74 5.38
CA ASP A 169 -7.29 -18.22 6.04
C ASP A 169 -8.31 -17.10 6.25
N ARG A 170 -8.05 -15.89 5.72
CA ARG A 170 -8.86 -14.70 5.99
C ARG A 170 -9.40 -14.05 4.72
N ALA A 171 -10.70 -13.80 4.73
CA ALA A 171 -11.43 -13.06 3.71
C ALA A 171 -12.04 -11.78 4.30
N ILE A 172 -12.23 -10.77 3.45
CA ILE A 172 -12.83 -9.50 3.82
C ILE A 172 -13.80 -9.03 2.74
N THR A 173 -14.93 -8.43 3.13
CA THR A 173 -15.98 -8.03 2.19
C THR A 173 -16.74 -6.80 2.66
N GLY A 174 -17.41 -6.12 1.73
CA GLY A 174 -18.30 -5.02 2.00
C GLY A 174 -18.90 -4.43 0.72
N ALA A 175 -19.85 -3.51 0.91
CA ALA A 175 -20.54 -2.83 -0.17
C ALA A 175 -20.29 -1.32 -0.14
N SER A 176 -20.17 -0.70 -1.31
CA SER A 176 -19.99 0.76 -1.45
C SER A 176 -18.73 1.24 -0.71
N SER A 177 -18.84 2.14 0.28
CA SER A 177 -17.72 2.47 1.18
C SER A 177 -17.14 1.23 1.86
N GLY A 178 -17.97 0.24 2.26
CA GLY A 178 -17.50 -1.04 2.78
C GLY A 178 -16.72 -1.86 1.74
N GLY A 179 -17.04 -1.72 0.46
CA GLY A 179 -16.34 -2.40 -0.65
C GLY A 179 -14.91 -1.87 -0.86
N ILE A 180 -14.73 -0.54 -0.85
CA ILE A 180 -13.38 0.03 -0.89
C ILE A 180 -12.62 -0.25 0.41
N ALA A 181 -13.28 -0.23 1.59
CA ALA A 181 -12.66 -0.59 2.86
C ALA A 181 -12.10 -2.01 2.83
N ALA A 182 -12.88 -2.98 2.32
CA ALA A 182 -12.42 -4.37 2.17
C ALA A 182 -11.14 -4.46 1.32
N PHE A 183 -11.11 -3.75 0.20
CA PHE A 183 -9.92 -3.70 -0.63
C PHE A 183 -8.76 -2.97 0.05
N SER A 184 -8.99 -1.78 0.63
CA SER A 184 -7.95 -0.98 1.28
C SER A 184 -7.28 -1.73 2.44
N VAL A 185 -8.05 -2.43 3.26
CA VAL A 185 -7.52 -3.26 4.35
C VAL A 185 -6.59 -4.35 3.82
N ALA A 186 -7.05 -5.15 2.85
CA ALA A 186 -6.24 -6.22 2.29
C ALA A 186 -5.04 -5.68 1.48
N TRP A 187 -5.20 -4.53 0.83
CA TRP A 187 -4.14 -3.86 0.09
C TRP A 187 -3.02 -3.35 1.01
N ASN A 188 -3.37 -2.67 2.10
CA ASN A 188 -2.39 -2.12 3.02
C ASN A 188 -1.78 -3.21 3.90
N ARG A 189 -2.56 -4.23 4.28
CA ARG A 189 -2.15 -5.33 5.15
C ARG A 189 -2.41 -6.70 4.50
N PRO A 190 -1.67 -7.04 3.42
CA PRO A 190 -1.78 -8.35 2.77
C PRO A 190 -1.30 -9.51 3.65
N ASP A 191 -0.65 -9.21 4.77
CA ASP A 191 -0.32 -10.13 5.86
C ASP A 191 -1.53 -10.48 6.74
N LEU A 192 -2.61 -9.69 6.70
CA LEU A 192 -3.85 -9.94 7.45
C LEU A 192 -4.94 -10.61 6.61
N PHE A 193 -5.07 -10.25 5.33
CA PHE A 193 -6.13 -10.77 4.45
C PHE A 193 -5.58 -11.02 3.04
N SER A 194 -5.97 -12.15 2.45
CA SER A 194 -5.60 -12.48 1.06
C SER A 194 -6.80 -12.62 0.11
N ARG A 195 -8.04 -12.58 0.61
CA ARG A 195 -9.25 -12.77 -0.16
C ARG A 195 -10.20 -11.59 0.02
N VAL A 196 -10.61 -10.97 -1.09
CA VAL A 196 -11.44 -9.76 -1.09
C VAL A 196 -12.68 -9.98 -1.93
N TYR A 197 -13.84 -9.70 -1.37
CA TYR A 197 -15.08 -9.52 -2.11
C TYR A 197 -15.55 -8.08 -1.99
N THR A 198 -15.54 -7.32 -3.08
CA THR A 198 -15.99 -5.93 -3.14
C THR A 198 -17.22 -5.81 -4.01
N THR A 199 -18.28 -5.18 -3.52
CA THR A 199 -19.52 -4.94 -4.26
C THR A 199 -19.82 -3.46 -4.35
N VAL A 200 -20.22 -3.00 -5.56
CA VAL A 200 -20.49 -1.57 -5.84
C VAL A 200 -19.46 -0.64 -5.19
N GLY A 201 -18.17 -1.02 -5.29
CA GLY A 201 -17.08 -0.41 -4.52
C GLY A 201 -16.89 1.07 -4.81
N THR A 202 -16.71 1.89 -3.77
CA THR A 202 -16.55 3.36 -3.86
C THR A 202 -15.13 3.75 -4.29
N PHE A 203 -14.68 3.29 -5.46
CA PHE A 203 -13.38 3.67 -6.02
C PHE A 203 -13.38 5.04 -6.73
N VAL A 204 -14.35 5.88 -6.42
CA VAL A 204 -14.54 7.23 -6.98
C VAL A 204 -13.77 8.30 -6.21
N ALA A 205 -13.87 9.56 -6.66
CA ALA A 205 -13.12 10.70 -6.10
C ALA A 205 -13.69 11.20 -4.76
N MET A 206 -13.90 10.30 -3.79
CA MET A 206 -14.37 10.69 -2.46
C MET A 206 -13.22 10.97 -1.50
N ARG A 207 -12.43 10.00 -1.14
CA ARG A 207 -11.31 10.14 -0.18
C ARG A 207 -10.02 9.48 -0.69
N GLY A 208 -9.71 9.67 -1.96
CA GLY A 208 -8.52 9.10 -2.59
C GLY A 208 -8.75 7.77 -3.32
N GLY A 209 -9.95 7.17 -3.27
CA GLY A 209 -10.26 5.90 -3.92
C GLY A 209 -9.98 5.89 -5.42
N HIS A 210 -10.16 7.03 -6.10
CA HIS A 210 -9.90 7.19 -7.54
C HIS A 210 -8.41 7.09 -7.93
N GLU A 211 -7.49 7.16 -6.98
CA GLU A 211 -6.05 6.97 -7.21
C GLU A 211 -5.68 5.49 -7.38
N TYR A 212 -6.44 4.58 -6.80
CA TYR A 212 -6.12 3.16 -6.80
C TYR A 212 -5.88 2.55 -8.19
N PRO A 213 -6.66 2.83 -9.25
CA PRO A 213 -6.38 2.25 -10.57
C PRO A 213 -4.97 2.58 -11.08
N ALA A 214 -4.48 3.79 -10.82
CA ALA A 214 -3.12 4.20 -11.20
C ALA A 214 -2.05 3.57 -10.30
N ILE A 215 -2.29 3.54 -9.00
CA ILE A 215 -1.35 3.03 -7.99
C ILE A 215 -1.20 1.51 -8.12
N VAL A 216 -2.29 0.76 -8.28
CA VAL A 216 -2.27 -0.70 -8.50
C VAL A 216 -1.40 -1.08 -9.69
N ARG A 217 -1.49 -0.34 -10.80
CA ARG A 217 -0.66 -0.58 -12.00
C ARG A 217 0.83 -0.36 -11.77
N LYS A 218 1.18 0.50 -10.83
CA LYS A 218 2.58 0.84 -10.51
C LYS A 218 3.16 -0.02 -9.40
N THR A 219 2.30 -0.57 -8.55
CA THR A 219 2.72 -1.32 -7.38
C THR A 219 3.02 -2.77 -7.73
N GLU A 220 4.06 -3.31 -7.14
CA GLU A 220 4.36 -4.72 -7.17
C GLU A 220 3.16 -5.53 -6.64
N PRO A 221 2.68 -6.57 -7.36
CA PRO A 221 1.51 -7.33 -6.94
C PRO A 221 1.66 -7.92 -5.54
N LYS A 222 0.55 -7.93 -4.81
CA LYS A 222 0.43 -8.53 -3.48
C LYS A 222 -0.31 -9.86 -3.60
N PRO A 223 -0.19 -10.81 -2.66
CA PRO A 223 -0.86 -12.11 -2.72
C PRO A 223 -2.37 -11.98 -2.41
N LEU A 224 -3.11 -11.34 -3.29
CA LEU A 224 -4.54 -11.09 -3.14
C LEU A 224 -5.33 -11.79 -4.25
N ARG A 225 -6.47 -12.37 -3.88
CA ARG A 225 -7.52 -12.88 -4.76
C ARG A 225 -8.74 -12.01 -4.60
N ILE A 226 -9.28 -11.45 -5.69
CA ILE A 226 -10.27 -10.37 -5.65
C ILE A 226 -11.49 -10.75 -6.49
N TYR A 227 -12.67 -10.79 -5.87
CA TYR A 227 -13.94 -10.91 -6.57
C TYR A 227 -14.66 -9.57 -6.54
N MET A 228 -15.07 -9.06 -7.69
CA MET A 228 -15.76 -7.79 -7.86
C MET A 228 -17.20 -8.00 -8.33
N GLN A 229 -18.13 -7.24 -7.79
CA GLN A 229 -19.49 -7.17 -8.32
C GLN A 229 -19.92 -5.71 -8.44
N ASP A 230 -20.49 -5.37 -9.58
CA ASP A 230 -21.12 -4.07 -9.80
C ASP A 230 -22.15 -4.15 -10.93
N GLY A 231 -22.91 -3.11 -11.16
CA GLY A 231 -23.96 -3.04 -12.18
C GLY A 231 -23.89 -1.77 -13.04
N TRP A 232 -24.31 -1.93 -14.30
CA TRP A 232 -24.28 -0.88 -15.33
C TRP A 232 -25.13 0.35 -15.01
N TYR A 233 -26.03 0.28 -14.04
CA TYR A 233 -26.89 1.38 -13.58
C TYR A 233 -26.53 1.84 -12.18
N ASP A 234 -25.26 1.67 -11.80
CA ASP A 234 -24.76 2.18 -10.54
C ASP A 234 -24.74 3.71 -10.53
N VAL A 235 -24.44 4.32 -9.40
CA VAL A 235 -24.52 5.77 -9.19
C VAL A 235 -23.58 6.52 -10.12
N TRP A 236 -24.14 7.47 -10.83
CA TRP A 236 -23.40 8.56 -11.44
C TRP A 236 -23.52 9.80 -10.57
N ASN A 237 -22.39 10.40 -10.21
CA ASN A 237 -22.36 11.62 -9.40
C ASN A 237 -21.46 12.66 -10.08
N PRO A 238 -21.97 13.88 -10.37
CA PRO A 238 -21.19 14.89 -11.09
C PRO A 238 -19.97 15.41 -10.33
N ILE A 239 -19.88 15.16 -9.02
CA ILE A 239 -18.77 15.61 -8.17
C ILE A 239 -17.73 14.49 -7.97
N PHE A 240 -18.19 13.27 -7.68
CA PHE A 240 -17.32 12.16 -7.32
C PHE A 240 -16.99 11.22 -8.47
N GLY A 241 -17.80 11.20 -9.53
CA GLY A 241 -17.61 10.33 -10.69
C GLY A 241 -18.62 9.19 -10.76
N GLU A 242 -18.33 8.20 -11.56
CA GLU A 242 -19.24 7.11 -11.91
C GLU A 242 -18.72 5.80 -11.34
N TRP A 243 -19.50 5.18 -10.44
CA TRP A 243 -19.06 3.99 -9.68
C TRP A 243 -18.70 2.82 -10.58
N PHE A 244 -19.56 2.48 -11.53
CA PHE A 244 -19.31 1.34 -12.41
C PHE A 244 -18.06 1.53 -13.26
N GLU A 245 -17.81 2.74 -13.81
CA GLU A 245 -16.61 3.01 -14.59
C GLU A 245 -15.34 2.89 -13.75
N TYR A 246 -15.34 3.37 -12.51
CA TYR A 246 -14.19 3.20 -11.62
C TYR A 246 -13.96 1.75 -11.22
N ASN A 247 -15.01 0.93 -11.06
CA ASN A 247 -14.87 -0.51 -10.86
C ASN A 247 -14.28 -1.22 -12.10
N LEU A 248 -14.65 -0.80 -13.32
CA LEU A 248 -14.01 -1.27 -14.56
C LEU A 248 -12.52 -0.86 -14.63
N LEU A 249 -12.18 0.36 -14.23
CA LEU A 249 -10.79 0.81 -14.15
C LEU A 249 -9.98 0.01 -13.13
N MET A 250 -10.57 -0.33 -12.00
CA MET A 250 -9.95 -1.20 -10.98
C MET A 250 -9.70 -2.60 -11.54
N GLU A 251 -10.71 -3.23 -12.17
CA GLU A 251 -10.53 -4.55 -12.81
C GLU A 251 -9.40 -4.51 -13.86
N SER A 252 -9.41 -3.49 -14.71
CA SER A 252 -8.35 -3.29 -15.70
C SER A 252 -6.96 -3.14 -15.06
N ALA A 253 -6.88 -2.49 -13.90
CA ALA A 253 -5.64 -2.35 -13.16
C ALA A 253 -5.19 -3.68 -12.53
N PHE A 254 -6.11 -4.46 -11.95
CA PHE A 254 -5.82 -5.77 -11.41
C PHE A 254 -5.32 -6.74 -12.47
N ASN A 255 -6.00 -6.80 -13.61
CA ASN A 255 -5.57 -7.63 -14.75
C ASN A 255 -4.18 -7.24 -15.25
N PHE A 256 -3.90 -5.93 -15.39
CA PHE A 256 -2.58 -5.43 -15.79
C PHE A 256 -1.50 -5.78 -14.77
N ALA A 257 -1.80 -5.67 -13.48
CA ALA A 257 -0.89 -5.99 -12.40
C ALA A 257 -0.75 -7.50 -12.13
N GLY A 258 -1.54 -8.36 -12.80
CA GLY A 258 -1.44 -9.81 -12.71
C GLY A 258 -2.11 -10.42 -11.48
N TYR A 259 -3.07 -9.72 -10.87
CA TYR A 259 -3.86 -10.29 -9.77
C TYR A 259 -4.79 -11.40 -10.25
N GLU A 260 -5.08 -12.36 -9.37
CA GLU A 260 -6.19 -13.30 -9.58
C GLU A 260 -7.50 -12.56 -9.29
N VAL A 261 -8.16 -12.09 -10.36
CA VAL A 261 -9.40 -11.31 -10.27
C VAL A 261 -10.53 -12.00 -11.03
N PHE A 262 -11.72 -11.93 -10.47
CA PHE A 262 -12.96 -12.31 -11.12
C PHE A 262 -14.00 -11.21 -10.93
N HIS A 263 -14.87 -11.02 -11.91
CA HIS A 263 -15.94 -10.04 -11.82
C HIS A 263 -17.30 -10.63 -12.19
N LYS A 264 -18.34 -10.04 -11.63
CA LYS A 264 -19.74 -10.26 -12.03
C LYS A 264 -20.38 -8.91 -12.29
N TRP A 265 -20.36 -8.51 -13.57
CA TRP A 265 -21.03 -7.29 -14.03
C TRP A 265 -22.46 -7.63 -14.44
N ASP A 266 -23.43 -6.88 -13.94
CA ASP A 266 -24.84 -7.08 -14.24
C ASP A 266 -25.54 -5.75 -14.61
N ARG A 267 -26.86 -5.74 -14.68
CA ARG A 267 -27.68 -4.54 -14.91
C ARG A 267 -28.22 -3.95 -13.62
N GLY A 268 -27.55 -4.18 -12.51
CA GLY A 268 -27.88 -3.64 -11.21
C GLY A 268 -27.65 -2.14 -11.10
N ASN A 269 -28.22 -1.58 -10.06
CA ASN A 269 -27.92 -0.23 -9.57
C ASN A 269 -27.13 -0.34 -8.26
N HIS A 270 -26.86 0.79 -7.61
CA HIS A 270 -26.17 0.86 -6.32
C HIS A 270 -26.99 0.19 -5.20
N SER A 271 -27.05 -1.13 -5.23
CA SER A 271 -27.88 -1.91 -4.32
C SER A 271 -27.16 -3.20 -3.90
N ILE A 272 -27.18 -3.47 -2.61
CA ILE A 272 -26.68 -4.72 -2.02
C ILE A 272 -27.33 -5.98 -2.61
N LYS A 273 -28.54 -5.89 -3.14
CA LYS A 273 -29.29 -7.04 -3.71
C LYS A 273 -28.46 -7.86 -4.69
N TYR A 274 -27.74 -7.20 -5.57
CA TYR A 274 -26.92 -7.89 -6.60
C TYR A 274 -25.66 -8.52 -6.00
N GLY A 275 -25.07 -7.85 -5.00
CA GLY A 275 -24.02 -8.42 -4.18
C GLY A 275 -24.49 -9.67 -3.42
N THR A 276 -25.70 -9.64 -2.87
CA THR A 276 -26.32 -10.82 -2.20
C THR A 276 -26.49 -11.99 -3.16
N LEU A 277 -26.97 -11.74 -4.38
CA LEU A 277 -27.09 -12.78 -5.41
C LEU A 277 -25.77 -13.36 -5.89
N ALA A 278 -24.68 -12.59 -5.81
CA ALA A 278 -23.36 -13.02 -6.21
C ALA A 278 -22.55 -13.67 -5.06
N PHE A 279 -22.95 -13.47 -3.82
CA PHE A 279 -22.17 -13.84 -2.64
C PHE A 279 -21.84 -15.35 -2.55
N PRO A 280 -22.76 -16.30 -2.81
CA PRO A 280 -22.42 -17.72 -2.82
C PRO A 280 -21.32 -18.06 -3.84
N ASP A 281 -21.43 -17.54 -5.07
CA ASP A 281 -20.41 -17.72 -6.11
C ASP A 281 -19.07 -17.09 -5.72
N ALA A 282 -19.13 -15.89 -5.12
CA ALA A 282 -17.94 -15.19 -4.65
C ALA A 282 -17.22 -16.00 -3.56
N MET A 283 -17.92 -16.55 -2.60
CA MET A 283 -17.32 -17.38 -1.55
C MET A 283 -16.70 -18.65 -2.12
N ARG A 284 -17.38 -19.39 -2.99
CA ARG A 284 -16.81 -20.57 -3.66
C ARG A 284 -15.54 -20.23 -4.44
N TRP A 285 -15.55 -19.11 -5.14
CA TRP A 285 -14.41 -18.68 -5.94
C TRP A 285 -13.23 -18.21 -5.07
N LEU A 286 -13.49 -17.45 -4.01
CA LEU A 286 -12.47 -16.98 -3.08
C LEU A 286 -11.79 -18.14 -2.34
N TRP A 287 -12.55 -19.16 -1.95
CA TRP A 287 -12.03 -20.33 -1.24
C TRP A 287 -11.60 -21.48 -2.17
N LYS A 288 -11.72 -21.29 -3.49
CA LYS A 288 -11.29 -22.28 -4.48
C LYS A 288 -9.84 -22.71 -4.25
N GLY A 289 -9.65 -24.03 -4.12
CA GLY A 289 -8.33 -24.62 -3.93
C GLY A 289 -7.73 -24.47 -2.54
N TYR A 290 -8.47 -23.89 -1.57
CA TYR A 290 -8.04 -23.86 -0.18
C TYR A 290 -7.69 -25.30 0.31
N PRO A 291 -6.60 -25.52 1.09
CA PRO A 291 -5.76 -24.54 1.78
C PRO A 291 -4.54 -24.03 0.99
N ALA A 292 -4.43 -24.29 -0.30
CA ALA A 292 -3.33 -23.74 -1.09
C ALA A 292 -3.27 -22.21 -0.96
N LYS A 293 -2.05 -21.68 -0.80
CA LYS A 293 -1.85 -20.23 -0.62
C LYS A 293 -2.21 -19.46 -1.89
N VAL A 294 -2.85 -18.31 -1.69
CA VAL A 294 -3.03 -17.32 -2.76
C VAL A 294 -1.65 -16.85 -3.22
N GLN A 295 -1.42 -16.97 -4.52
CA GLN A 295 -0.13 -16.62 -5.09
C GLN A 295 -0.07 -15.15 -5.49
N LYS A 296 1.09 -14.56 -5.34
CA LYS A 296 1.43 -13.25 -5.89
C LYS A 296 1.53 -13.37 -7.42
N GLY A 297 0.87 -12.47 -8.14
CA GLY A 297 0.95 -12.40 -9.58
C GLY A 297 2.24 -11.76 -10.09
N TRP A 298 2.36 -11.66 -11.41
CA TRP A 298 3.46 -10.98 -12.09
C TRP A 298 2.91 -9.83 -12.94
N SER A 299 3.38 -8.61 -12.65
CA SER A 299 2.88 -7.39 -13.30
C SER A 299 3.37 -7.24 -14.74
N ASN A 300 2.50 -6.74 -15.62
CA ASN A 300 2.85 -6.27 -16.96
C ASN A 300 3.56 -4.90 -16.96
N ASN A 301 3.85 -4.33 -15.80
CA ASN A 301 4.57 -3.06 -15.69
C ASN A 301 6.04 -3.24 -16.10
N GLY A 302 6.42 -2.63 -17.23
CA GLY A 302 7.77 -2.75 -17.78
C GLY A 302 8.87 -2.26 -16.83
N MET A 303 8.62 -1.25 -15.98
CA MET A 303 9.59 -0.82 -14.98
C MET A 303 9.81 -1.90 -13.92
N LEU A 304 8.74 -2.50 -13.38
CA LEU A 304 8.87 -3.60 -12.42
C LEU A 304 9.65 -4.78 -13.02
N GLN A 305 9.34 -5.16 -14.27
CA GLN A 305 10.06 -6.24 -14.98
C GLN A 305 11.53 -5.91 -15.26
N GLU A 306 11.85 -4.61 -15.41
CA GLU A 306 13.21 -4.14 -15.64
C GLU A 306 14.07 -4.16 -14.36
N ILE A 307 13.47 -3.85 -13.20
CA ILE A 307 14.21 -3.66 -11.95
C ILE A 307 14.16 -4.87 -11.00
N LEU A 308 13.14 -5.74 -11.11
CA LEU A 308 12.96 -6.89 -10.23
C LEU A 308 13.48 -8.20 -10.84
N LEU A 309 13.98 -9.07 -9.98
CA LEU A 309 14.22 -10.47 -10.31
C LEU A 309 12.99 -11.28 -9.88
N GLU A 310 12.49 -12.11 -10.80
CA GLU A 310 11.37 -13.01 -10.51
C GLU A 310 11.74 -13.99 -9.39
N GLY A 311 10.84 -14.16 -8.44
CA GLY A 311 11.02 -15.06 -7.30
C GLY A 311 11.89 -14.51 -6.16
N GLU A 312 12.51 -13.33 -6.32
CA GLU A 312 13.25 -12.68 -5.24
C GLU A 312 12.31 -11.81 -4.41
N GLU A 313 12.32 -12.02 -3.10
CA GLU A 313 11.49 -11.31 -2.12
C GLU A 313 12.35 -10.57 -1.09
N TRP A 314 11.73 -9.70 -0.32
CA TRP A 314 12.38 -9.05 0.80
C TRP A 314 12.77 -10.05 1.89
N GLN A 315 14.01 -9.98 2.35
CA GLN A 315 14.52 -10.78 3.46
C GLN A 315 14.78 -9.88 4.66
N GLU A 316 14.20 -10.22 5.81
CA GLU A 316 14.46 -9.49 7.05
C GLU A 316 15.87 -9.76 7.55
N VAL A 317 16.57 -8.71 7.90
CA VAL A 317 17.93 -8.76 8.46
C VAL A 317 17.85 -8.49 9.95
N LYS A 318 18.43 -9.34 10.75
CA LYS A 318 18.56 -9.14 12.20
C LYS A 318 19.59 -8.06 12.49
N VAL A 319 19.14 -6.92 12.98
CA VAL A 319 19.99 -5.76 13.33
C VAL A 319 19.91 -5.48 14.83
N PRO A 320 20.93 -4.80 15.41
CA PRO A 320 20.86 -4.30 16.78
C PRO A 320 19.74 -3.27 16.96
N ALA A 321 19.19 -3.17 18.16
CA ALA A 321 18.20 -2.14 18.48
C ALA A 321 18.77 -0.72 18.34
N GLY A 322 17.90 0.25 18.05
CA GLY A 322 18.28 1.66 17.85
C GLY A 322 18.93 1.93 16.51
N VAL A 323 18.56 1.17 15.47
CA VAL A 323 19.00 1.43 14.09
C VAL A 323 18.55 2.83 13.66
N SER A 324 19.51 3.63 13.22
CA SER A 324 19.26 4.94 12.62
C SER A 324 19.73 4.98 11.18
N ASP A 325 20.50 5.93 10.79
CA ASP A 325 21.02 6.19 9.45
C ASP A 325 21.34 4.91 8.63
N LEU A 326 21.03 4.94 7.33
CA LEU A 326 21.31 3.82 6.40
C LEU A 326 21.91 4.38 5.11
N PHE A 327 23.08 3.87 4.71
CA PHE A 327 23.83 4.32 3.52
C PHE A 327 24.33 3.13 2.72
N ALA A 328 24.44 3.32 1.41
CA ALA A 328 25.10 2.36 0.54
C ALA A 328 26.62 2.43 0.72
N GLY A 329 27.26 1.29 0.86
CA GLY A 329 28.70 1.12 0.82
C GLY A 329 29.16 0.44 -0.46
N LEU A 330 30.46 0.25 -0.62
CA LEU A 330 31.05 -0.52 -1.72
C LEU A 330 30.74 -2.03 -1.57
N ASP A 331 30.97 -2.80 -2.63
CA ASP A 331 30.91 -4.26 -2.61
C ASP A 331 29.55 -4.84 -2.14
N SER A 332 28.44 -4.22 -2.58
CA SER A 332 27.07 -4.68 -2.28
C SER A 332 26.75 -4.75 -0.79
N ILE A 333 27.29 -3.83 0.01
CA ILE A 333 26.97 -3.69 1.43
C ILE A 333 26.13 -2.44 1.70
N ALA A 334 25.45 -2.42 2.83
CA ALA A 334 24.95 -1.19 3.43
C ALA A 334 25.64 -0.93 4.78
N VAL A 335 25.72 0.35 5.15
CA VAL A 335 26.31 0.81 6.41
C VAL A 335 25.25 1.60 7.18
N PHE A 336 25.16 1.35 8.47
CA PHE A 336 24.17 1.98 9.34
C PHE A 336 24.74 2.24 10.73
N ALA A 337 24.08 3.13 11.47
CA ALA A 337 24.35 3.34 12.88
C ALA A 337 23.28 2.64 13.75
N ALA A 338 23.70 2.16 14.93
CA ALA A 338 22.80 1.74 15.99
C ALA A 338 23.37 2.25 17.32
N GLY A 339 22.72 3.26 17.88
CA GLY A 339 23.29 4.08 18.95
C GLY A 339 24.60 4.72 18.49
N ALA A 340 25.68 4.56 19.25
CA ALA A 340 27.01 5.06 18.88
C ALA A 340 27.81 4.10 17.99
N ASN A 341 27.33 2.88 17.74
CA ASN A 341 28.08 1.90 16.96
C ASN A 341 27.76 1.99 15.47
N ILE A 342 28.78 1.79 14.64
CA ILE A 342 28.67 1.71 13.18
C ILE A 342 28.75 0.24 12.77
N TYR A 343 27.82 -0.19 11.95
CA TYR A 343 27.75 -1.55 11.42
C TYR A 343 27.72 -1.54 9.89
N LYS A 344 28.18 -2.64 9.31
CA LYS A 344 27.89 -3.00 7.93
C LYS A 344 27.03 -4.25 7.87
N VAL A 345 26.19 -4.32 6.85
CA VAL A 345 25.43 -5.50 6.50
C VAL A 345 25.73 -5.92 5.07
N SER A 346 26.02 -7.19 4.86
CA SER A 346 26.24 -7.79 3.55
C SER A 346 24.96 -8.41 2.99
N ALA A 347 24.98 -8.75 1.71
CA ALA A 347 23.86 -9.31 0.98
C ALA A 347 23.26 -10.61 1.58
N ASP A 348 24.08 -11.39 2.27
CA ASP A 348 23.68 -12.59 3.00
C ASP A 348 23.09 -12.30 4.38
N GLY A 349 22.84 -11.04 4.71
CA GLY A 349 22.29 -10.60 5.99
C GLY A 349 23.27 -10.59 7.16
N LYS A 350 24.57 -10.83 6.92
CA LYS A 350 25.58 -10.81 7.99
C LYS A 350 25.88 -9.37 8.42
N VAL A 351 25.66 -9.09 9.71
CA VAL A 351 25.92 -7.78 10.35
C VAL A 351 27.25 -7.83 11.10
N VAL A 352 28.12 -6.85 10.85
CA VAL A 352 29.44 -6.73 11.48
C VAL A 352 29.67 -5.32 11.95
N GLN A 353 30.08 -5.14 13.21
CA GLN A 353 30.48 -3.83 13.75
C GLN A 353 31.79 -3.38 13.10
N MET A 354 31.81 -2.14 12.62
CA MET A 354 32.98 -1.53 11.95
C MET A 354 33.70 -0.51 12.84
N GLY A 355 32.96 0.16 13.71
CA GLY A 355 33.53 1.25 14.51
C GLY A 355 32.53 1.85 15.48
N VAL A 356 32.92 2.98 16.06
CA VAL A 356 32.12 3.73 17.03
C VAL A 356 32.19 5.22 16.68
N LEU A 357 31.06 5.88 16.65
CA LEU A 357 30.95 7.35 16.51
C LEU A 357 31.52 8.02 17.76
N LYS A 358 32.31 9.05 17.56
CA LYS A 358 32.77 9.92 18.66
C LYS A 358 31.59 10.75 19.19
N HIS A 359 31.74 11.27 20.39
CA HIS A 359 30.70 12.14 20.98
C HIS A 359 30.35 13.31 20.04
N GLY A 360 29.07 13.47 19.73
CA GLY A 360 28.56 14.49 18.82
C GLY A 360 28.81 14.24 17.33
N GLU A 361 29.32 13.06 16.95
CA GLU A 361 29.41 12.63 15.54
C GLU A 361 28.10 11.96 15.09
N ARG A 362 27.77 12.16 13.81
CA ARG A 362 26.69 11.47 13.09
C ARG A 362 27.23 10.87 11.78
N LEU A 363 26.76 9.68 11.44
CA LEU A 363 27.10 9.01 10.19
C LEU A 363 26.41 9.74 9.00
N LEU A 364 27.12 9.91 7.89
CA LEU A 364 26.61 10.51 6.65
C LEU A 364 26.92 9.66 5.39
N GLY A 365 27.55 8.52 5.56
CA GLY A 365 27.95 7.62 4.48
C GLY A 365 28.89 6.53 5.00
N GLU A 366 29.30 5.60 4.16
CA GLU A 366 30.17 4.48 4.54
C GLU A 366 31.44 4.93 5.29
N ARG A 367 32.04 6.04 4.83
CA ARG A 367 33.31 6.57 5.33
C ARG A 367 33.20 8.03 5.79
N LEU A 368 31.96 8.56 5.87
CA LEU A 368 31.70 9.98 6.12
C LEU A 368 30.99 10.17 7.46
N THR A 369 31.53 11.07 8.27
CA THR A 369 30.88 11.53 9.51
C THR A 369 30.87 13.05 9.59
N VAL A 370 29.90 13.59 10.33
CA VAL A 370 29.83 15.02 10.64
C VAL A 370 29.91 15.23 12.16
N ARG A 371 30.63 16.26 12.58
CA ARG A 371 30.65 16.76 13.95
C ARG A 371 30.58 18.28 13.94
N GLY A 372 29.48 18.83 14.49
CA GLY A 372 29.19 20.26 14.35
C GLY A 372 29.02 20.66 12.88
N SER A 373 29.85 21.58 12.39
CA SER A 373 29.89 22.03 10.99
C SER A 373 31.03 21.41 10.17
N SER A 374 31.75 20.42 10.72
CA SER A 374 32.90 19.81 10.07
C SER A 374 32.56 18.43 9.52
N LEU A 375 32.94 18.20 8.26
CA LEU A 375 32.84 16.90 7.57
C LEU A 375 34.18 16.15 7.69
N TYR A 376 34.08 14.87 8.04
CA TYR A 376 35.22 13.96 8.15
C TYR A 376 35.08 12.78 7.20
N LYS A 377 36.19 12.36 6.61
CA LYS A 377 36.30 11.11 5.86
C LYS A 377 37.40 10.26 6.52
N ASP A 378 37.05 9.04 6.93
CA ASP A 378 37.96 8.15 7.68
C ASP A 378 38.59 8.80 8.90
N GLY A 379 37.84 9.66 9.61
CA GLY A 379 38.33 10.40 10.76
C GLY A 379 39.20 11.62 10.46
N VAL A 380 39.53 11.89 9.18
CA VAL A 380 40.25 13.08 8.74
C VAL A 380 39.27 14.17 8.31
N LYS A 381 39.46 15.39 8.82
CA LYS A 381 38.63 16.53 8.44
C LYS A 381 38.86 16.92 6.98
N VAL A 382 37.83 16.90 6.14
CA VAL A 382 37.88 17.22 4.71
C VAL A 382 37.19 18.54 4.37
N ALA A 383 36.29 19.03 5.23
CA ALA A 383 35.65 20.34 5.07
C ALA A 383 35.19 20.89 6.43
N ASP A 384 34.98 22.23 6.47
CA ASP A 384 34.52 22.94 7.66
C ASP A 384 33.59 24.11 7.30
N GLY A 385 32.78 24.56 8.27
CA GLY A 385 31.84 25.66 8.08
C GLY A 385 30.54 25.23 7.38
N LEU A 386 30.23 23.93 7.32
CA LEU A 386 29.01 23.37 6.74
C LEU A 386 27.87 23.39 7.79
N VAL A 387 27.42 24.58 8.14
CA VAL A 387 26.37 24.77 9.15
C VAL A 387 25.07 24.11 8.69
N GLY A 388 24.45 23.29 9.56
CA GLY A 388 23.20 22.59 9.23
C GLY A 388 23.37 21.49 8.18
N LEU A 389 24.56 20.85 8.09
CA LEU A 389 24.80 19.73 7.18
C LEU A 389 23.86 18.56 7.46
N GLN A 390 22.96 18.28 6.53
CA GLN A 390 21.95 17.22 6.63
C GLN A 390 22.37 15.95 5.89
N ALA A 391 22.86 16.09 4.65
CA ALA A 391 23.28 14.98 3.82
C ALA A 391 24.50 15.37 2.98
N VAL A 392 25.27 14.39 2.55
CA VAL A 392 26.42 14.59 1.66
C VAL A 392 26.62 13.37 0.79
N GLN A 393 27.02 13.60 -0.46
CA GLN A 393 27.47 12.54 -1.35
C GLN A 393 28.87 12.87 -1.90
N ALA A 394 29.80 11.92 -1.78
CA ALA A 394 31.14 12.03 -2.34
C ALA A 394 31.10 11.64 -3.82
N LEU A 395 31.79 12.42 -4.68
CA LEU A 395 31.99 12.12 -6.09
C LEU A 395 33.35 11.46 -6.31
N ALA A 396 33.53 10.82 -7.45
CA ALA A 396 34.78 10.08 -7.77
C ALA A 396 36.03 10.96 -7.86
N ASP A 397 35.86 12.23 -8.22
CA ASP A 397 36.95 13.22 -8.40
C ASP A 397 37.37 13.90 -7.08
N GLY A 398 36.82 13.43 -5.93
CA GLY A 398 37.11 14.02 -4.62
C GLY A 398 36.28 15.25 -4.30
N GLN A 399 35.32 15.59 -5.14
CA GLN A 399 34.30 16.59 -4.84
C GLN A 399 33.22 16.01 -3.93
N TYR A 400 32.48 16.88 -3.26
CA TYR A 400 31.34 16.55 -2.43
C TYR A 400 30.14 17.43 -2.81
N VAL A 401 28.95 16.84 -2.87
CA VAL A 401 27.69 17.59 -2.91
C VAL A 401 27.07 17.51 -1.51
N ALA A 402 26.89 18.64 -0.88
CA ALA A 402 26.45 18.75 0.50
C ALA A 402 25.12 19.52 0.60
N LEU A 403 24.18 18.97 1.34
CA LEU A 403 22.91 19.59 1.68
C LEU A 403 23.06 20.30 3.03
N CYS A 404 23.05 21.63 3.01
CA CYS A 404 23.27 22.45 4.20
C CYS A 404 22.06 23.38 4.44
N GLY A 405 22.04 24.00 5.61
CA GLY A 405 21.14 25.10 5.91
C GLY A 405 21.34 26.31 5.00
N GLU A 406 20.46 27.31 5.12
CA GLU A 406 20.46 28.48 4.27
C GLU A 406 21.76 29.30 4.36
N ASN A 407 22.09 30.02 3.28
CA ASN A 407 23.23 30.95 3.16
C ASN A 407 24.64 30.35 3.29
N ILE A 408 24.80 29.05 3.11
CA ILE A 408 26.11 28.43 3.06
C ILE A 408 26.64 28.47 1.61
N LYS A 409 27.85 28.97 1.42
CA LYS A 409 28.49 29.03 0.09
C LYS A 409 29.34 27.80 -0.18
N SER A 410 29.32 27.34 -1.43
CA SER A 410 30.27 26.34 -1.92
C SER A 410 31.69 26.79 -1.69
N LYS A 411 32.56 25.91 -1.19
CA LYS A 411 33.95 26.22 -0.85
C LYS A 411 34.86 25.03 -1.11
N GLY A 412 35.93 25.28 -1.83
CA GLY A 412 36.93 24.26 -2.18
C GLY A 412 36.27 23.12 -3.00
N ASN A 413 36.39 21.91 -2.51
CA ASN A 413 35.82 20.72 -3.13
C ASN A 413 34.41 20.37 -2.65
N VAL A 414 33.70 21.28 -1.97
CA VAL A 414 32.31 21.06 -1.52
C VAL A 414 31.37 21.99 -2.27
N TRP A 415 30.44 21.40 -3.01
CA TRP A 415 29.36 22.09 -3.68
C TRP A 415 28.12 22.02 -2.76
N VAL A 416 27.56 23.18 -2.44
CA VAL A 416 26.50 23.28 -1.43
C VAL A 416 25.15 23.53 -2.07
N VAL A 417 24.18 22.70 -1.72
CA VAL A 417 22.75 22.90 -1.96
C VAL A 417 22.15 23.50 -0.71
N ASN A 418 21.62 24.71 -0.79
CA ASN A 418 21.00 25.41 0.34
C ASN A 418 19.50 25.18 0.33
N THR A 419 18.99 24.43 1.28
CA THR A 419 17.56 24.13 1.40
C THR A 419 17.22 23.58 2.80
N GLY A 420 15.96 23.66 3.18
CA GLY A 420 15.42 23.00 4.39
C GLY A 420 15.22 21.49 4.27
N CYS A 421 15.61 20.89 3.14
CA CYS A 421 15.46 19.46 2.88
C CYS A 421 16.37 18.60 3.76
N ARG A 422 16.05 17.30 3.86
CA ARG A 422 16.84 16.31 4.60
C ARG A 422 17.46 15.21 3.75
N ALA A 423 16.94 14.98 2.55
CA ALA A 423 17.39 13.93 1.65
C ALA A 423 18.05 14.51 0.40
N LEU A 424 19.12 13.85 -0.07
CA LEU A 424 19.92 14.24 -1.22
C LEU A 424 20.28 13.00 -2.05
N ALA A 425 20.08 13.08 -3.37
CA ALA A 425 20.65 12.14 -4.33
C ALA A 425 21.28 12.90 -5.51
N VAL A 426 22.51 12.57 -5.86
CA VAL A 426 23.20 13.12 -7.04
C VAL A 426 22.97 12.18 -8.22
N ALA A 427 22.53 12.74 -9.35
CA ALA A 427 22.31 11.98 -10.58
C ALA A 427 23.59 11.29 -11.06
N PRO A 428 23.49 10.10 -11.69
CA PRO A 428 24.67 9.32 -12.08
C PRO A 428 25.60 10.04 -13.05
N ASP A 429 25.11 11.02 -13.80
CA ASP A 429 25.92 11.84 -14.73
C ASP A 429 26.48 13.13 -14.11
N TYR A 430 26.20 13.39 -12.83
CA TYR A 430 26.56 14.57 -12.03
C TYR A 430 25.98 15.90 -12.54
N ARG A 431 24.97 15.88 -13.42
CA ARG A 431 24.40 17.10 -14.00
C ARG A 431 23.32 17.74 -13.14
N PHE A 432 22.76 17.01 -12.22
CA PHE A 432 21.77 17.53 -11.27
C PHE A 432 21.77 16.72 -9.98
N CYS A 433 21.17 17.28 -8.97
CA CYS A 433 20.85 16.56 -7.76
C CYS A 433 19.35 16.71 -7.45
N VAL A 434 18.85 15.79 -6.65
CA VAL A 434 17.47 15.78 -6.17
C VAL A 434 17.47 15.91 -4.66
N THR A 435 16.59 16.78 -4.15
CA THR A 435 16.39 16.99 -2.72
C THR A 435 14.93 16.75 -2.36
N GLY A 436 14.68 16.15 -1.19
CA GLY A 436 13.36 15.86 -0.67
C GLY A 436 13.00 16.77 0.50
N GLU A 437 11.84 17.40 0.44
CA GLU A 437 11.27 18.23 1.51
C GLU A 437 10.44 17.38 2.48
N GLU A 438 10.40 17.78 3.76
CA GLU A 438 9.70 17.02 4.81
C GLU A 438 8.17 16.98 4.67
N LYS A 439 7.59 17.83 3.84
CA LYS A 439 6.13 18.07 3.87
C LYS A 439 5.48 18.13 2.51
N THR A 440 6.17 17.73 1.45
CA THR A 440 5.63 17.78 0.10
C THR A 440 5.81 16.47 -0.64
N LEU A 441 4.89 16.18 -1.55
CA LEU A 441 4.99 15.05 -2.49
C LEU A 441 5.94 15.37 -3.66
N HIS A 442 6.50 16.57 -3.70
CA HIS A 442 7.41 17.00 -4.73
C HIS A 442 8.85 16.90 -4.27
N LEU A 443 9.71 16.35 -5.13
CA LEU A 443 11.14 16.44 -4.94
C LEU A 443 11.70 17.49 -5.89
N ILE A 444 12.66 18.26 -5.37
CA ILE A 444 13.28 19.37 -6.10
C ILE A 444 14.47 18.86 -6.89
N SER A 445 14.47 19.06 -8.21
CA SER A 445 15.63 18.86 -9.06
C SER A 445 16.40 20.16 -9.20
N THR A 446 17.71 20.11 -8.96
CA THR A 446 18.61 21.27 -9.08
C THR A 446 19.76 20.93 -10.03
N VAL A 447 19.90 21.69 -11.11
CA VAL A 447 20.97 21.50 -12.10
C VAL A 447 22.33 21.87 -11.49
N ILE A 448 23.35 21.05 -11.74
CA ILE A 448 24.74 21.28 -11.35
C ILE A 448 25.56 21.61 -12.61
N ASP A 449 26.13 22.80 -12.70
CA ASP A 449 27.03 23.13 -13.81
C ASP A 449 28.44 22.56 -13.60
N LYS A 450 29.29 22.68 -14.61
CA LYS A 450 30.66 22.16 -14.56
C LYS A 450 31.53 22.79 -13.47
N SER A 451 31.15 23.95 -12.94
CA SER A 451 31.84 24.62 -11.82
C SER A 451 31.24 24.30 -10.46
N GLY A 452 30.21 23.45 -10.41
CA GLY A 452 29.50 23.09 -9.18
C GLY A 452 28.47 24.13 -8.71
N ARG A 453 28.06 25.08 -9.58
CA ARG A 453 26.99 26.01 -9.23
C ARG A 453 25.63 25.32 -9.36
N MET A 454 24.80 25.57 -8.40
CA MET A 454 23.40 25.12 -8.36
C MET A 454 22.52 26.09 -9.13
N LEU A 455 21.79 25.59 -10.12
CA LEU A 455 20.99 26.38 -11.06
C LEU A 455 19.62 25.74 -11.24
N TYR A 456 18.64 26.54 -11.57
CA TYR A 456 17.32 26.10 -12.06
C TYR A 456 16.65 25.03 -11.18
N SER A 457 16.55 25.30 -9.88
CA SER A 457 15.82 24.42 -8.96
C SER A 457 14.33 24.49 -9.20
N GLU A 458 13.68 23.33 -9.37
CA GLU A 458 12.24 23.25 -9.59
C GLU A 458 11.65 21.94 -9.03
N ALA A 459 10.36 21.96 -8.70
CA ALA A 459 9.58 20.79 -8.34
C ALA A 459 9.42 19.89 -9.57
N TYR A 460 10.14 18.79 -9.62
CA TYR A 460 10.25 17.96 -10.82
C TYR A 460 9.70 16.55 -10.64
N TYR A 461 9.96 15.90 -9.52
CA TYR A 461 9.44 14.59 -9.19
C TYR A 461 8.18 14.71 -8.36
N HIS A 462 7.16 13.94 -8.72
CA HIS A 462 5.90 13.90 -7.98
C HIS A 462 5.65 12.49 -7.47
N LEU A 463 5.64 12.34 -6.13
CA LEU A 463 5.38 11.07 -5.46
C LEU A 463 3.89 10.83 -5.30
N HIS A 464 3.51 9.56 -5.12
CA HIS A 464 2.16 9.17 -4.71
C HIS A 464 2.04 9.13 -3.20
N ASP A 465 0.83 9.38 -2.72
CA ASP A 465 0.46 9.32 -1.31
C ASP A 465 -0.97 8.80 -1.18
N LEU A 466 -1.19 7.85 -0.28
CA LEU A 466 -2.52 7.35 0.09
C LEU A 466 -2.90 7.72 1.53
N SER A 467 -2.10 8.51 2.22
CA SER A 467 -2.26 8.83 3.65
C SER A 467 -3.42 9.76 3.98
N ASN A 468 -4.24 10.16 3.00
CA ASN A 468 -5.34 11.12 3.19
C ASN A 468 -4.92 12.46 3.85
N GLY A 469 -3.71 12.93 3.52
CA GLY A 469 -3.18 14.22 3.98
C GLY A 469 -2.35 14.17 5.25
N VAL A 470 -2.07 12.98 5.80
CA VAL A 470 -0.98 12.81 6.76
C VAL A 470 0.30 12.71 5.95
N GLN A 471 1.02 13.80 5.82
CA GLN A 471 2.27 13.83 5.07
C GLN A 471 3.40 13.23 5.90
N HIS A 472 3.95 12.13 5.42
CA HIS A 472 5.20 11.59 5.94
C HIS A 472 6.36 12.12 5.10
N PRO A 473 7.45 12.54 5.73
CA PRO A 473 8.61 13.00 4.99
C PRO A 473 9.13 11.87 4.10
N SER A 474 9.52 12.21 2.87
CA SER A 474 10.30 11.27 2.08
C SER A 474 11.60 10.95 2.82
N GLY A 475 11.94 9.68 2.96
CA GLY A 475 13.23 9.23 3.45
C GLY A 475 14.36 9.57 2.48
N ASN A 476 15.52 8.95 2.66
CA ASN A 476 16.61 9.14 1.72
C ASN A 476 16.34 8.52 0.34
N MET A 477 17.21 8.83 -0.60
CA MET A 477 17.04 8.50 -2.02
C MET A 477 18.34 7.94 -2.60
N ALA A 478 18.22 7.13 -3.65
CA ALA A 478 19.35 6.65 -4.43
C ALA A 478 18.98 6.53 -5.91
N PHE A 479 19.95 6.72 -6.80
CA PHE A 479 19.79 6.41 -8.22
C PHE A 479 20.29 5.01 -8.54
N ASP A 480 19.70 4.37 -9.56
CA ASP A 480 20.30 3.23 -10.22
C ASP A 480 21.24 3.69 -11.38
N THR A 481 21.95 2.74 -11.96
CA THR A 481 22.89 3.01 -13.08
C THR A 481 22.19 3.45 -14.37
N LYS A 482 20.87 3.31 -14.47
CA LYS A 482 20.05 3.78 -15.59
C LYS A 482 19.43 5.17 -15.36
N GLY A 483 19.61 5.73 -14.17
CA GLY A 483 19.10 7.05 -13.80
C GLY A 483 17.67 7.04 -13.27
N ASN A 484 17.13 5.89 -12.87
CA ASN A 484 15.88 5.84 -12.12
C ASN A 484 16.15 6.20 -10.66
N LEU A 485 15.28 7.04 -10.08
CA LEU A 485 15.37 7.50 -8.71
C LEU A 485 14.51 6.64 -7.79
N TYR A 486 15.12 6.03 -6.79
CA TYR A 486 14.47 5.26 -5.73
C TYR A 486 14.30 6.14 -4.51
N VAL A 487 13.09 6.23 -3.99
CA VAL A 487 12.71 7.11 -2.87
C VAL A 487 12.04 6.29 -1.78
N ALA A 488 12.54 6.40 -0.56
CA ALA A 488 11.91 5.81 0.63
C ALA A 488 10.64 6.61 0.98
N THR A 489 9.49 5.93 1.07
CA THR A 489 8.19 6.54 1.35
C THR A 489 7.31 5.62 2.22
N GLU A 490 6.19 6.13 2.72
CA GLU A 490 5.22 5.32 3.46
C GLU A 490 4.57 4.21 2.61
N MET A 491 4.45 4.41 1.30
CA MET A 491 3.91 3.39 0.39
C MET A 491 4.92 2.30 0.02
N GLY A 492 6.15 2.36 0.55
CA GLY A 492 7.27 1.53 0.17
C GLY A 492 8.35 2.33 -0.57
N VAL A 493 9.08 1.69 -1.48
CA VAL A 493 10.08 2.38 -2.32
C VAL A 493 9.43 2.79 -3.63
N GLN A 494 9.27 4.08 -3.85
CA GLN A 494 8.80 4.60 -5.13
C GLN A 494 9.97 4.79 -6.10
N VAL A 495 9.80 4.34 -7.34
CA VAL A 495 10.83 4.40 -8.38
C VAL A 495 10.35 5.32 -9.50
N ALA A 496 11.04 6.43 -9.69
CA ALA A 496 10.73 7.43 -10.70
C ALA A 496 11.71 7.39 -11.87
N ASP A 497 11.19 7.62 -13.09
CA ASP A 497 11.99 7.72 -14.30
C ASP A 497 12.65 9.12 -14.44
N HIS A 498 13.48 9.27 -15.48
CA HIS A 498 14.18 10.53 -15.78
C HIS A 498 13.25 11.72 -16.11
N ASN A 499 11.95 11.48 -16.31
CA ASN A 499 10.93 12.54 -16.50
C ASN A 499 10.21 12.88 -15.18
N GLY A 500 10.72 12.42 -14.04
CA GLY A 500 10.15 12.71 -12.72
C GLY A 500 8.84 11.94 -12.40
N ARG A 501 8.48 10.93 -13.21
CA ARG A 501 7.25 10.17 -13.05
C ARG A 501 7.47 8.88 -12.28
N VAL A 502 6.73 8.66 -11.21
CA VAL A 502 6.72 7.36 -10.52
C VAL A 502 6.17 6.29 -11.47
N ARG A 503 6.98 5.28 -11.74
CA ARG A 503 6.68 4.17 -12.65
C ARG A 503 6.53 2.83 -11.91
N ALA A 504 7.15 2.69 -10.75
CA ALA A 504 7.06 1.50 -9.92
C ALA A 504 6.99 1.86 -8.43
N ILE A 505 6.35 0.99 -7.66
CA ILE A 505 6.26 1.06 -6.19
C ILE A 505 6.55 -0.34 -5.65
N LEU A 506 7.61 -0.47 -4.87
CA LEU A 506 7.99 -1.73 -4.24
C LEU A 506 7.40 -1.75 -2.83
N SER A 507 6.39 -2.58 -2.64
CA SER A 507 5.75 -2.76 -1.33
C SER A 507 6.66 -3.54 -0.39
N LEU A 508 6.56 -3.27 0.91
CA LEU A 508 7.27 -4.00 1.94
C LEU A 508 6.30 -4.76 2.86
N PRO A 509 6.77 -5.83 3.49
CA PRO A 509 5.96 -6.57 4.46
C PRO A 509 5.78 -5.83 5.80
N ALA A 510 6.43 -4.71 6.02
CA ALA A 510 6.37 -3.96 7.28
C ALA A 510 6.44 -2.45 7.04
N GLY A 511 5.33 -1.78 7.23
CA GLY A 511 5.21 -0.34 7.49
C GLY A 511 5.91 0.64 6.52
N VAL A 512 6.13 1.84 7.02
CA VAL A 512 6.76 2.97 6.33
C VAL A 512 8.25 2.70 6.09
N VAL A 513 8.74 2.99 4.89
CA VAL A 513 10.18 2.97 4.60
C VAL A 513 10.80 4.31 4.99
N ASP A 514 11.61 4.29 6.04
CA ASP A 514 12.28 5.48 6.56
C ASP A 514 13.59 5.79 5.83
N ALA A 515 14.29 4.75 5.37
CA ALA A 515 15.57 4.90 4.69
C ALA A 515 15.82 3.75 3.71
N LEU A 516 16.61 4.02 2.69
CA LEU A 516 17.09 3.01 1.75
C LEU A 516 18.59 3.17 1.46
N ALA A 517 19.22 2.07 1.04
CA ALA A 517 20.58 2.05 0.51
C ALA A 517 20.63 1.09 -0.68
N PHE A 518 21.10 1.57 -1.85
CA PHE A 518 21.18 0.75 -3.05
C PHE A 518 22.65 0.56 -3.44
N SER A 519 23.19 -0.63 -3.19
CA SER A 519 24.58 -0.97 -3.41
C SER A 519 24.71 -2.22 -4.27
N GLY A 520 25.38 -2.11 -5.40
CA GLY A 520 25.40 -3.16 -6.42
C GLY A 520 23.97 -3.57 -6.79
N ASN A 521 23.69 -4.85 -6.79
CA ASN A 521 22.34 -5.38 -7.07
C ASN A 521 21.49 -5.59 -5.81
N TYR A 522 21.82 -4.95 -4.68
CA TYR A 522 21.06 -5.15 -3.44
C TYR A 522 20.48 -3.84 -2.93
N LEU A 523 19.16 -3.85 -2.78
CA LEU A 523 18.41 -2.74 -2.19
C LEU A 523 18.13 -3.10 -0.72
N TYR A 524 18.67 -2.28 0.18
CA TYR A 524 18.44 -2.35 1.61
C TYR A 524 17.44 -1.28 1.99
N VAL A 525 16.53 -1.59 2.91
CA VAL A 525 15.54 -0.63 3.42
C VAL A 525 15.40 -0.77 4.92
N ARG A 526 15.12 0.35 5.59
CA ARG A 526 14.79 0.41 7.00
C ARG A 526 13.32 0.81 7.17
N CYS A 527 12.62 0.09 8.03
CA CYS A 527 11.24 0.35 8.45
C CYS A 527 11.21 0.36 9.99
N GLY A 528 11.28 1.53 10.62
CA GLY A 528 11.44 1.64 12.06
C GLY A 528 12.70 0.94 12.56
N GLU A 529 12.54 -0.03 13.46
CA GLU A 529 13.62 -0.86 14.02
C GLU A 529 13.98 -2.08 13.15
N LYS A 530 13.28 -2.31 12.05
CA LYS A 530 13.51 -3.45 11.15
C LYS A 530 14.30 -3.02 9.92
N MET A 531 15.09 -3.97 9.41
CA MET A 531 15.82 -3.83 8.14
C MET A 531 15.52 -4.99 7.22
N PHE A 532 15.39 -4.70 5.94
CA PHE A 532 15.19 -5.71 4.90
C PHE A 532 16.21 -5.51 3.79
N VAL A 533 16.54 -6.61 3.11
CA VAL A 533 17.37 -6.61 1.91
C VAL A 533 16.67 -7.38 0.80
N ARG A 534 16.84 -6.92 -0.43
CA ARG A 534 16.34 -7.60 -1.60
C ARG A 534 17.36 -7.55 -2.73
N LYS A 535 17.55 -8.68 -3.40
CA LYS A 535 18.33 -8.73 -4.63
C LYS A 535 17.50 -8.19 -5.79
N MET A 536 18.09 -7.28 -6.55
CA MET A 536 17.46 -6.58 -7.66
C MET A 536 18.08 -7.00 -8.98
N LYS A 537 17.34 -6.84 -10.09
CA LYS A 537 17.91 -6.88 -11.44
C LYS A 537 18.61 -5.57 -11.79
N ALA A 538 18.08 -4.45 -11.28
CA ALA A 538 18.73 -3.16 -11.37
C ALA A 538 20.00 -3.10 -10.50
N GLU A 539 20.88 -2.16 -10.81
CA GLU A 539 22.12 -1.91 -10.07
C GLU A 539 22.16 -0.47 -9.55
N GLY A 540 22.37 -0.31 -8.25
CA GLY A 540 22.49 0.98 -7.59
C GLY A 540 23.74 1.73 -8.04
N HIS A 541 23.62 3.04 -8.26
CA HIS A 541 24.73 3.91 -8.57
C HIS A 541 25.28 4.59 -7.32
N LEU A 542 26.57 4.38 -7.05
CA LEU A 542 27.30 5.14 -6.04
C LEU A 542 28.07 6.27 -6.72
N PRO A 543 27.81 7.55 -6.43
CA PRO A 543 28.48 8.66 -7.12
C PRO A 543 30.01 8.61 -7.03
N GLN A 544 30.55 8.05 -5.95
CA GLN A 544 32.00 7.84 -5.78
C GLN A 544 32.63 6.88 -6.80
N ASN A 545 31.84 6.09 -7.54
CA ASN A 545 32.31 5.15 -8.56
C ASN A 545 32.54 5.83 -9.94
N GLY A 546 32.18 7.09 -10.09
CA GLY A 546 32.33 7.85 -11.31
C GLY A 546 31.01 8.16 -12.03
N ALA A 547 31.05 9.20 -12.84
CA ALA A 547 29.91 9.63 -13.62
C ALA A 547 29.59 8.67 -14.77
N ILE A 548 28.33 8.33 -14.96
CA ILE A 548 27.82 7.56 -16.10
C ILE A 548 27.48 8.54 -17.23
N ARG A 549 28.05 8.35 -18.40
CA ARG A 549 27.67 9.12 -19.59
C ARG A 549 26.54 8.39 -20.33
N TYR A 550 25.35 8.92 -20.23
CA TYR A 550 24.25 8.44 -21.07
C TYR A 550 24.45 8.89 -22.52
N LYS A 551 24.31 7.97 -23.48
CA LYS A 551 24.16 8.37 -24.88
C LYS A 551 22.87 9.19 -24.96
N SER A 552 22.89 10.35 -25.62
CA SER A 552 21.70 11.16 -25.84
C SER A 552 20.62 10.27 -26.46
N GLN A 553 19.62 9.90 -25.67
CA GLN A 553 18.41 9.30 -26.23
C GLN A 553 17.70 10.43 -26.96
N GLY A 554 17.59 10.31 -28.27
CA GLY A 554 16.73 11.19 -29.05
C GLY A 554 15.34 11.18 -28.42
N GLN A 555 14.73 12.36 -28.32
CA GLN A 555 13.37 12.54 -27.82
C GLN A 555 12.44 11.58 -28.54
N GLY A 556 11.94 10.59 -27.79
CA GLY A 556 10.89 9.68 -28.21
C GLY A 556 9.61 9.98 -27.42
#